data_8bbe861591ab0554e2dc8d358e97ebae
#
_entry.id   8bbe861591ab0554e2dc8d358e97ebae
#
_cell.length_a   1.000
_cell.length_b   1.000
_cell.length_c   1.000
_cell.angle_alpha   90.00
_cell.angle_beta   90.00
_cell.angle_gamma   90.00
#
_symmetry.space_group_name_H-M   'P 1'
#
loop_
_entity.id
_entity.type
_entity.pdbx_description
1 polymer ?
#
loop_
_entity_poly.entity_id
_entity_poly.type
_entity_poly.pdbx_seq_one_letter_code
_entity_poly.pdbx_strand_id
1 'polypeptide(L)'
;MSKNIGYNIAINIQDEWSHVNGTATPLPQTCLIVKKEIATQKTDAWKLFLEDYKDSIKWINNNQAKTAELLDNHEIGIPMELAEGVIPRSNLEYFDALSARFAVDKYLNIFLELSPESIGGKLPNSHFYTE
;
A
#
# COMPACT_ATOMS: atom_id res chain seq x y z
N MET A 1 14.24 10.97 22.95
CA MET A 1 15.45 10.11 22.82
C MET A 1 15.08 8.94 21.93
N SER A 2 15.50 8.93 20.66
CA SER A 2 15.33 7.76 19.82
C SER A 2 16.12 6.61 20.44
N LYS A 3 15.46 5.52 20.80
CA LYS A 3 16.16 4.27 21.12
C LYS A 3 16.93 3.89 19.87
N ASN A 4 18.23 4.16 19.89
CA ASN A 4 19.15 3.72 18.85
C ASN A 4 19.23 2.19 18.95
N ILE A 5 18.39 1.50 18.17
CA ILE A 5 18.25 0.04 18.24
C ILE A 5 19.49 -0.65 17.61
N GLY A 6 20.50 0.12 17.20
CA GLY A 6 21.74 -0.41 16.64
C GLY A 6 21.62 -0.96 15.20
N TYR A 7 20.48 -0.75 14.54
CA TYR A 7 20.27 -1.13 13.14
C TYR A 7 20.35 0.07 12.22
N ASN A 8 20.98 -0.10 11.08
CA ASN A 8 21.00 0.87 9.99
C ASN A 8 20.20 0.31 8.81
N ILE A 9 19.55 1.21 8.08
CA ILE A 9 18.91 0.84 6.81
C ILE A 9 20.03 0.57 5.81
N ALA A 10 20.17 -0.68 5.39
CA ALA A 10 21.18 -1.09 4.41
C ALA A 10 20.69 -0.88 2.97
N ILE A 11 19.41 -1.11 2.71
CA ILE A 11 18.80 -1.04 1.37
C ILE A 11 17.39 -0.45 1.51
N ASN A 12 17.05 0.48 0.61
CA ASN A 12 15.68 0.93 0.42
C ASN A 12 15.08 0.17 -0.78
N ILE A 13 14.17 -0.75 -0.52
CA ILE A 13 13.57 -1.61 -1.55
C ILE A 13 12.80 -0.78 -2.60
N GLN A 14 12.19 0.33 -2.21
CA GLN A 14 11.50 1.24 -3.13
C GLN A 14 12.46 1.84 -4.15
N ASP A 15 13.64 2.28 -3.71
CA ASP A 15 14.67 2.84 -4.58
C ASP A 15 15.23 1.79 -5.53
N GLU A 16 15.52 0.59 -5.03
CA GLU A 16 16.00 -0.53 -5.86
C GLU A 16 14.96 -0.98 -6.88
N TRP A 17 13.68 -1.04 -6.47
CA TRP A 17 12.59 -1.30 -7.39
C TRP A 17 12.54 -0.26 -8.52
N SER A 18 12.68 1.02 -8.18
CA SER A 18 12.67 2.13 -9.14
C SER A 18 13.87 2.08 -10.08
N HIS A 19 15.04 1.66 -9.60
CA HIS A 19 16.24 1.46 -10.44
C HIS A 19 16.01 0.39 -11.51
N VAL A 20 15.40 -0.74 -11.12
CA VAL A 20 15.19 -1.88 -12.03
C VAL A 20 13.99 -1.66 -12.96
N ASN A 21 12.91 -1.06 -12.46
CA ASN A 21 11.62 -1.00 -13.13
C ASN A 21 11.25 0.37 -13.70
N GLY A 22 12.06 1.39 -13.41
CA GLY A 22 11.80 2.78 -13.75
C GLY A 22 10.96 3.48 -12.67
N THR A 23 11.23 4.77 -12.46
CA THR A 23 10.59 5.61 -11.43
C THR A 23 9.08 5.79 -11.60
N ALA A 24 8.57 5.58 -12.82
CA ALA A 24 7.14 5.66 -13.12
C ALA A 24 6.35 4.40 -12.71
N THR A 25 7.04 3.34 -12.24
CA THR A 25 6.38 2.09 -11.83
C THR A 25 6.43 1.98 -10.31
N PRO A 26 5.34 2.27 -9.58
CA PRO A 26 5.31 2.14 -8.13
C PRO A 26 5.49 0.67 -7.71
N LEU A 27 6.09 0.46 -6.54
CA LEU A 27 6.14 -0.86 -5.90
C LEU A 27 4.81 -1.10 -5.18
N PRO A 28 3.96 -2.04 -5.64
CA PRO A 28 2.74 -2.38 -4.92
C PRO A 28 3.08 -3.18 -3.67
N GLN A 29 2.69 -2.69 -2.49
CA GLN A 29 2.97 -3.35 -1.22
C GLN A 29 1.72 -3.93 -0.56
N THR A 30 0.59 -3.23 -0.68
CA THR A 30 -0.69 -3.63 -0.09
C THR A 30 -1.82 -3.40 -1.07
N CYS A 31 -2.91 -4.14 -0.92
CA CYS A 31 -4.12 -3.94 -1.70
C CYS A 31 -5.36 -4.07 -0.82
N LEU A 32 -6.42 -3.38 -1.22
CA LEU A 32 -7.75 -3.60 -0.70
C LEU A 32 -8.41 -4.73 -1.50
N ILE A 33 -8.98 -5.68 -0.78
CA ILE A 33 -9.75 -6.78 -1.37
C ILE A 33 -11.21 -6.62 -0.97
N VAL A 34 -12.11 -6.67 -1.92
CA VAL A 34 -13.55 -6.59 -1.71
C VAL A 34 -14.23 -7.87 -2.18
N LYS A 35 -15.24 -8.33 -1.43
CA LYS A 35 -16.10 -9.43 -1.89
C LYS A 35 -16.95 -8.96 -3.07
N LYS A 36 -17.08 -9.81 -4.09
CA LYS A 36 -17.83 -9.51 -5.31
C LYS A 36 -19.26 -9.03 -5.01
N GLU A 37 -19.93 -9.65 -4.04
CA GLU A 37 -21.28 -9.27 -3.63
C GLU A 37 -21.35 -7.82 -3.12
N ILE A 38 -20.33 -7.36 -2.38
CA ILE A 38 -20.29 -5.98 -1.89
C ILE A 38 -20.06 -5.03 -3.06
N ALA A 39 -19.09 -5.31 -3.93
CA ALA A 39 -18.80 -4.47 -5.09
C ALA A 39 -19.99 -4.32 -6.03
N THR A 40 -20.82 -5.38 -6.19
CA THR A 40 -21.96 -5.38 -7.12
C THR A 40 -23.28 -4.97 -6.50
N GLN A 41 -23.53 -5.28 -5.23
CA GLN A 41 -24.82 -5.02 -4.57
C GLN A 41 -24.82 -3.75 -3.72
N LYS A 42 -23.62 -3.27 -3.32
CA LYS A 42 -23.43 -2.06 -2.51
C LYS A 42 -22.49 -1.07 -3.17
N THR A 43 -22.62 -0.91 -4.47
CA THR A 43 -21.70 -0.14 -5.31
C THR A 43 -21.49 1.28 -4.81
N ASP A 44 -22.57 1.99 -4.44
CA ASP A 44 -22.47 3.38 -3.95
C ASP A 44 -21.72 3.47 -2.61
N ALA A 45 -22.01 2.55 -1.69
CA ALA A 45 -21.31 2.49 -0.42
C ALA A 45 -19.83 2.11 -0.61
N TRP A 46 -19.53 1.23 -1.56
CA TRP A 46 -18.16 0.87 -1.91
C TRP A 46 -17.39 2.05 -2.50
N LYS A 47 -17.98 2.78 -3.43
CA LYS A 47 -17.39 4.00 -4.01
C LYS A 47 -17.11 5.06 -2.96
N LEU A 48 -18.07 5.33 -2.09
CA LEU A 48 -17.91 6.29 -0.99
C LEU A 48 -16.75 5.86 -0.07
N PHE A 49 -16.67 4.57 0.28
CA PHE A 49 -15.56 4.04 1.08
C PHE A 49 -14.20 4.28 0.40
N LEU A 50 -14.09 4.07 -0.92
CA LEU A 50 -12.84 4.30 -1.64
C LEU A 50 -12.45 5.78 -1.68
N GLU A 51 -13.42 6.69 -1.79
CA GLU A 51 -13.18 8.14 -1.71
C GLU A 51 -12.67 8.52 -0.32
N ASP A 52 -13.34 8.08 0.75
CA ASP A 52 -12.94 8.32 2.12
C ASP A 52 -11.54 7.73 2.41
N TYR A 53 -11.26 6.54 1.90
CA TYR A 53 -9.95 5.88 2.06
C TYR A 53 -8.83 6.68 1.36
N LYS A 54 -9.06 7.12 0.13
CA LYS A 54 -8.15 7.96 -0.63
C LYS A 54 -7.86 9.29 0.08
N ASP A 55 -8.91 9.92 0.60
CA ASP A 55 -8.78 11.19 1.30
C ASP A 55 -8.11 11.02 2.67
N SER A 56 -8.32 9.89 3.34
CA SER A 56 -7.59 9.53 4.57
C SER A 56 -6.10 9.39 4.32
N ILE A 57 -5.67 8.76 3.23
CA ILE A 57 -4.25 8.66 2.86
C ILE A 57 -3.63 10.05 2.63
N LYS A 58 -4.32 10.93 1.89
CA LYS A 58 -3.87 12.31 1.70
C LYS A 58 -3.77 13.07 3.03
N TRP A 59 -4.78 12.89 3.88
CA TRP A 59 -4.80 13.53 5.18
C TRP A 59 -3.63 13.08 6.06
N ILE A 60 -3.34 11.77 6.12
CA ILE A 60 -2.19 11.20 6.84
C ILE A 60 -0.89 11.85 6.38
N ASN A 61 -0.65 11.92 5.08
CA ASN A 61 0.56 12.49 4.52
C ASN A 61 0.74 13.98 4.86
N ASN A 62 -0.36 14.72 5.02
CA ASN A 62 -0.34 16.14 5.34
C ASN A 62 -0.43 16.46 6.84
N ASN A 63 -0.72 15.48 7.70
CA ASN A 63 -0.98 15.67 9.12
C ASN A 63 -0.25 14.65 10.00
N GLN A 64 1.06 14.49 9.80
CA GLN A 64 1.85 13.41 10.42
C GLN A 64 1.78 13.40 11.95
N ALA A 65 1.90 14.56 12.62
CA ALA A 65 1.82 14.66 14.07
C ALA A 65 0.44 14.24 14.61
N LYS A 66 -0.65 14.70 13.96
CA LYS A 66 -2.00 14.28 14.34
C LYS A 66 -2.26 12.81 14.04
N THR A 67 -1.66 12.28 12.98
CA THR A 67 -1.72 10.86 12.69
C THR A 67 -1.04 10.05 13.78
N ALA A 68 0.12 10.50 14.27
CA ALA A 68 0.81 9.84 15.38
C ALA A 68 -0.06 9.79 16.65
N GLU A 69 -0.74 10.89 16.99
CA GLU A 69 -1.71 10.94 18.11
C GLU A 69 -2.87 9.94 17.90
N LEU A 70 -3.42 9.85 16.69
CA LEU A 70 -4.50 8.91 16.38
C LEU A 70 -4.06 7.44 16.46
N LEU A 71 -2.86 7.13 15.97
CA LEU A 71 -2.29 5.79 16.06
C LEU A 71 -2.13 5.34 17.52
N ASP A 72 -1.66 6.24 18.38
CA ASP A 72 -1.52 6.00 19.82
C ASP A 72 -2.88 5.84 20.51
N ASN A 73 -3.82 6.77 20.27
CA ASN A 73 -5.17 6.76 20.84
C ASN A 73 -5.98 5.52 20.45
N HIS A 74 -5.73 4.97 19.28
CA HIS A 74 -6.41 3.75 18.78
C HIS A 74 -5.59 2.46 18.97
N GLU A 75 -4.49 2.51 19.72
CA GLU A 75 -3.64 1.36 20.04
C GLU A 75 -3.20 0.56 18.80
N ILE A 76 -2.86 1.25 17.70
CA ILE A 76 -2.50 0.62 16.40
C ILE A 76 -1.09 -0.03 16.44
N GLY A 77 -0.43 -0.02 17.60
CA GLY A 77 0.84 -0.72 17.80
C GLY A 77 2.08 0.01 17.26
N ILE A 78 1.95 1.27 16.85
CA ILE A 78 3.08 2.13 16.50
C ILE A 78 3.22 3.19 17.59
N PRO A 79 4.29 3.15 18.40
CA PRO A 79 4.52 4.16 19.42
C PRO A 79 4.58 5.58 18.83
N MET A 80 3.96 6.55 19.52
CA MET A 80 3.86 7.93 19.04
C MET A 80 5.23 8.53 18.69
N GLU A 81 6.27 8.23 19.48
CA GLU A 81 7.62 8.75 19.27
C GLU A 81 8.27 8.24 17.96
N LEU A 82 7.76 7.13 17.42
CA LEU A 82 8.25 6.55 16.17
C LEU A 82 7.37 6.92 14.97
N ALA A 83 6.09 7.20 15.20
CA ALA A 83 5.09 7.41 14.15
C ALA A 83 5.46 8.56 13.21
N GLU A 84 5.89 9.72 13.73
CA GLU A 84 6.30 10.86 12.92
C GLU A 84 7.45 10.54 11.96
N GLY A 85 8.38 9.66 12.37
CA GLY A 85 9.50 9.24 11.52
C GLY A 85 9.15 8.09 10.57
N VAL A 86 8.14 7.29 10.89
CA VAL A 86 7.73 6.11 10.11
C VAL A 86 6.76 6.49 9.00
N ILE A 87 5.79 7.37 9.27
CA ILE A 87 4.74 7.76 8.33
C ILE A 87 5.32 8.23 6.98
N PRO A 88 6.27 9.18 6.91
CA PRO A 88 6.83 9.61 5.63
C PRO A 88 7.57 8.52 4.87
N ARG A 89 8.12 7.54 5.59
CA ARG A 89 8.86 6.40 5.01
C ARG A 89 7.95 5.27 4.54
N SER A 90 6.69 5.29 4.96
CA SER A 90 5.71 4.28 4.56
C SER A 90 5.27 4.45 3.11
N ASN A 91 5.62 5.56 2.45
CA ASN A 91 5.28 5.87 1.06
C ASN A 91 3.80 5.58 0.77
N LEU A 92 2.91 6.03 1.67
CA LEU A 92 1.47 5.80 1.53
C LEU A 92 0.94 6.57 0.34
N GLU A 93 0.50 5.85 -0.67
CA GLU A 93 -0.11 6.40 -1.87
C GLU A 93 -1.29 5.53 -2.30
N TYR A 94 -2.36 6.18 -2.77
CA TYR A 94 -3.54 5.49 -3.26
C TYR A 94 -3.50 5.44 -4.78
N PHE A 95 -3.63 4.24 -5.32
CA PHE A 95 -3.90 3.99 -6.72
C PHE A 95 -5.21 3.21 -6.85
N ASP A 96 -6.09 3.62 -7.74
CA ASP A 96 -7.21 2.78 -8.13
C ASP A 96 -6.74 1.51 -8.84
N ALA A 97 -7.55 0.47 -8.83
CA ALA A 97 -7.15 -0.85 -9.31
C ALA A 97 -6.75 -0.87 -10.79
N LEU A 98 -7.40 -0.07 -11.63
CA LEU A 98 -7.10 -0.03 -13.06
C LEU A 98 -5.80 0.72 -13.34
N SER A 99 -5.57 1.85 -12.68
CA SER A 99 -4.32 2.60 -12.76
C SER A 99 -3.13 1.80 -12.22
N ALA A 100 -3.32 1.04 -11.13
CA ALA A 100 -2.30 0.20 -10.53
C ALA A 100 -1.98 -1.07 -11.35
N ARG A 101 -2.86 -1.49 -12.25
CA ARG A 101 -2.80 -2.79 -12.91
C ARG A 101 -1.44 -3.11 -13.52
N PHE A 102 -0.86 -2.16 -14.27
CA PHE A 102 0.44 -2.38 -14.90
C PHE A 102 1.55 -2.70 -13.88
N ALA A 103 1.59 -1.94 -12.78
CA ALA A 103 2.57 -2.15 -11.72
C ALA A 103 2.34 -3.47 -10.98
N VAL A 104 1.07 -3.82 -10.71
CA VAL A 104 0.70 -5.08 -10.06
C VAL A 104 1.01 -6.27 -10.97
N ASP A 105 0.63 -6.23 -12.24
CA ASP A 105 0.94 -7.30 -13.20
C ASP A 105 2.46 -7.51 -13.31
N LYS A 106 3.24 -6.43 -13.36
CA LYS A 106 4.70 -6.50 -13.40
C LYS A 106 5.28 -7.13 -12.14
N TYR A 107 4.78 -6.75 -10.97
CA TYR A 107 5.17 -7.33 -9.69
C TYR A 107 4.83 -8.82 -9.60
N LEU A 108 3.62 -9.19 -9.98
CA LEU A 108 3.17 -10.58 -9.97
C LEU A 108 3.90 -11.46 -11.01
N ASN A 109 4.34 -10.91 -12.16
CA ASN A 109 5.17 -11.65 -13.12
C ASN A 109 6.50 -12.09 -12.49
N ILE A 110 7.13 -11.27 -11.67
CA ILE A 110 8.36 -11.65 -10.96
C ILE A 110 8.10 -12.85 -10.04
N PHE A 111 6.97 -12.84 -9.32
CA PHE A 111 6.59 -14.00 -8.50
C PHE A 111 6.27 -15.22 -9.34
N LEU A 112 5.63 -15.05 -10.50
CA LEU A 112 5.34 -16.16 -11.41
C LEU A 112 6.63 -16.84 -11.90
N GLU A 113 7.69 -16.07 -12.09
CA GLU A 113 9.00 -16.60 -12.52
C GLU A 113 9.79 -17.25 -11.38
N LEU A 114 9.77 -16.62 -10.19
CA LEU A 114 10.64 -17.03 -9.06
C LEU A 114 9.96 -18.03 -8.11
N SER A 115 8.67 -17.91 -7.90
CA SER A 115 7.87 -18.70 -6.96
C SER A 115 6.40 -18.73 -7.38
N PRO A 116 6.07 -19.45 -8.47
CA PRO A 116 4.71 -19.45 -9.05
C PRO A 116 3.64 -19.90 -8.04
N GLU A 117 3.98 -20.79 -7.13
CA GLU A 117 3.06 -21.28 -6.08
C GLU A 117 2.57 -20.17 -5.15
N SER A 118 3.36 -19.11 -4.94
CA SER A 118 3.01 -17.98 -4.07
C SER A 118 1.83 -17.15 -4.59
N ILE A 119 1.54 -17.24 -5.89
CA ILE A 119 0.44 -16.54 -6.57
C ILE A 119 -0.57 -17.49 -7.22
N GLY A 120 -0.56 -18.77 -6.84
CA GLY A 120 -1.45 -19.79 -7.40
C GLY A 120 -1.13 -20.20 -8.82
N GLY A 121 0.13 -20.05 -9.26
CA GLY A 121 0.68 -20.53 -10.53
C GLY A 121 0.25 -19.76 -11.78
N LYS A 122 -0.45 -18.65 -11.66
CA LYS A 122 -0.90 -17.83 -12.79
C LYS A 122 -1.19 -16.39 -12.40
N LEU A 123 -1.12 -15.51 -13.38
CA LEU A 123 -1.55 -14.11 -13.19
C LEU A 123 -3.08 -14.02 -13.06
N PRO A 124 -3.57 -13.01 -12.33
CA PRO A 124 -4.99 -12.72 -12.25
C PRO A 124 -5.53 -12.28 -13.63
N ASN A 125 -6.79 -12.56 -13.86
CA ASN A 125 -7.50 -12.07 -15.06
C ASN A 125 -8.00 -10.62 -14.85
N SER A 126 -8.61 -10.03 -15.89
CA SER A 126 -9.12 -8.65 -15.85
C SER A 126 -10.19 -8.39 -14.77
N HIS A 127 -10.92 -9.43 -14.34
CA HIS A 127 -11.95 -9.31 -13.30
C HIS A 127 -11.38 -9.19 -11.88
N PHE A 128 -10.07 -9.37 -11.73
CA PHE A 128 -9.37 -9.13 -10.46
C PHE A 128 -9.31 -7.64 -10.12
N TYR A 129 -9.19 -6.82 -11.15
CA TYR A 129 -9.11 -5.36 -11.02
C TYR A 129 -10.52 -4.76 -11.14
N THR A 130 -11.07 -4.32 -10.03
CA THR A 130 -12.39 -3.69 -9.99
C THR A 130 -12.29 -2.27 -9.43
N GLU A 131 -13.18 -1.41 -9.88
CA GLU A 131 -13.38 -0.07 -9.34
C GLU A 131 -14.38 -0.08 -8.18
#